data_211a072ae866054b5589a01e8daddc9d
#
_entry.id   211a072ae866054b5589a01e8daddc9d
#
_cell.length_a   1.000
_cell.length_b   1.000
_cell.length_c   1.000
_cell.angle_alpha   90.00
_cell.angle_beta   90.00
_cell.angle_gamma   90.00
#
_symmetry.space_group_name_H-M   'P 1'
#
loop_
_entity.id
_entity.type
_entity.pdbx_description
1 polymer ?
#
loop_
_entity_poly.entity_id
_entity_poly.type
_entity_poly.pdbx_seq_one_letter_code
_entity_poly.pdbx_strand_id
1 'polypeptide(L)'
;GAAAIQNIGAYGMEIKDVIESVEAYNQLTFEKRTFTNSDCEYGYRNSYFKNEHHDPHIITYITLRLSKNPGFSVNYGNLKEELTKYPEVTLETIREAVITIRRQKLPDPEVLGNAGSFFMNPIITAEHFEKLKKQFPEIPSYPASEGKIKVPAGWLIEQCGFKGKNHGSVGVYEKQALVLVNLGDARGDEIALVAESIRTAVKDRFGIEPVSYTHLRAHET
;
A
#
# COMPACT_ATOMS: atom_id res chain seq x y z
N GLY A 1 15.95 -0.59 0.52
CA GLY A 1 15.58 -1.17 -0.80
C GLY A 1 14.07 -1.16 -1.01
N ALA A 2 13.30 -1.84 -0.16
CA ALA A 2 11.86 -2.01 -0.38
C ALA A 2 11.08 -0.69 -0.54
N ALA A 3 11.46 0.37 0.17
CA ALA A 3 10.82 1.68 0.07
C ALA A 3 10.96 2.27 -1.35
N ALA A 4 12.16 2.18 -1.94
CA ALA A 4 12.42 2.67 -3.29
C ALA A 4 11.75 1.78 -4.35
N ILE A 5 11.76 0.44 -4.18
CA ILE A 5 11.11 -0.49 -5.12
C ILE A 5 9.60 -0.22 -5.20
N GLN A 6 8.94 -0.03 -4.06
CA GLN A 6 7.49 0.12 -3.98
C GLN A 6 6.99 1.56 -4.16
N ASN A 7 7.89 2.54 -4.35
CA ASN A 7 7.50 3.94 -4.23
C ASN A 7 6.57 4.12 -3.01
N ILE A 8 7.09 3.76 -1.82
CA ILE A 8 6.27 3.75 -0.61
C ILE A 8 5.66 5.12 -0.37
N GLY A 9 4.40 5.17 0.03
CA GLY A 9 3.72 6.43 0.28
C GLY A 9 2.57 6.27 1.27
N ALA A 10 2.39 7.30 2.08
CA ALA A 10 1.29 7.45 3.02
C ALA A 10 1.03 8.93 3.28
N TYR A 11 -0.17 9.25 3.74
CA TYR A 11 -0.57 10.62 4.13
C TYR A 11 -0.32 11.68 3.05
N GLY A 12 -0.52 11.31 1.76
CA GLY A 12 -0.40 12.23 0.63
C GLY A 12 1.03 12.44 0.11
N MET A 13 2.03 11.76 0.68
CA MET A 13 3.43 11.80 0.26
C MET A 13 3.89 10.45 -0.28
N GLU A 14 4.75 10.45 -1.27
CA GLU A 14 5.44 9.26 -1.78
C GLU A 14 6.95 9.46 -1.68
N ILE A 15 7.72 8.35 -1.56
CA ILE A 15 9.18 8.47 -1.40
C ILE A 15 9.85 9.10 -2.61
N LYS A 16 9.26 8.96 -3.80
CA LYS A 16 9.73 9.64 -5.04
C LYS A 16 9.83 11.15 -4.89
N ASP A 17 8.99 11.76 -4.01
CA ASP A 17 8.96 13.21 -3.83
C ASP A 17 10.24 13.74 -3.16
N VAL A 18 11.00 12.86 -2.52
CA VAL A 18 12.23 13.21 -1.79
C VAL A 18 13.45 12.38 -2.21
N ILE A 19 13.32 11.35 -3.04
CA ILE A 19 14.47 10.60 -3.57
C ILE A 19 15.22 11.47 -4.58
N GLU A 20 16.53 11.58 -4.37
CA GLU A 20 17.48 12.19 -5.32
C GLU A 20 18.11 11.13 -6.22
N SER A 21 18.56 10.02 -5.63
CA SER A 21 19.16 8.92 -6.38
C SER A 21 19.06 7.59 -5.66
N VAL A 22 19.20 6.51 -6.43
CA VAL A 22 19.22 5.12 -5.95
C VAL A 22 20.45 4.44 -6.49
N GLU A 23 21.27 3.84 -5.61
CA GLU A 23 22.40 3.01 -6.02
C GLU A 23 21.99 1.53 -5.97
N ALA A 24 22.26 0.81 -7.04
CA ALA A 24 21.92 -0.59 -7.15
C ALA A 24 22.97 -1.38 -7.95
N TYR A 25 23.03 -2.68 -7.67
CA TYR A 25 23.84 -3.62 -8.44
C TYR A 25 22.91 -4.47 -9.33
N ASN A 26 23.26 -4.56 -10.61
CA ASN A 26 22.62 -5.51 -11.52
C ASN A 26 22.98 -6.95 -11.07
N GLN A 27 21.99 -7.81 -10.91
CA GLN A 27 22.21 -9.18 -10.42
C GLN A 27 22.84 -10.10 -11.48
N LEU A 28 22.81 -9.74 -12.76
CA LEU A 28 23.33 -10.53 -13.86
C LEU A 28 24.77 -10.14 -14.20
N THR A 29 25.07 -8.82 -14.26
CA THR A 29 26.40 -8.31 -14.65
C THR A 29 27.27 -7.93 -13.46
N PHE A 30 26.69 -7.83 -12.25
CA PHE A 30 27.34 -7.34 -11.02
C PHE A 30 27.83 -5.89 -11.12
N GLU A 31 27.42 -5.15 -12.13
CA GLU A 31 27.77 -3.76 -12.31
C GLU A 31 26.95 -2.86 -11.37
N LYS A 32 27.63 -1.90 -10.76
CA LYS A 32 27.00 -0.85 -9.96
C LYS A 32 26.47 0.25 -10.89
N ARG A 33 25.22 0.64 -10.68
CA ARG A 33 24.59 1.78 -11.34
C ARG A 33 23.95 2.72 -10.33
N THR A 34 24.05 4.02 -10.59
CA THR A 34 23.30 5.06 -9.88
C THR A 34 22.15 5.51 -10.79
N PHE A 35 20.94 5.38 -10.29
CA PHE A 35 19.72 5.81 -10.94
C PHE A 35 19.31 7.18 -10.38
N THR A 36 19.04 8.13 -11.26
CA THR A 36 18.40 9.39 -10.88
C THR A 36 16.93 9.15 -10.53
N ASN A 37 16.24 10.13 -9.95
CA ASN A 37 14.80 10.03 -9.69
C ASN A 37 14.02 9.68 -10.96
N SER A 38 14.34 10.33 -12.10
CA SER A 38 13.71 10.06 -13.40
C SER A 38 13.97 8.66 -13.93
N ASP A 39 15.20 8.11 -13.73
CA ASP A 39 15.53 6.75 -14.16
C ASP A 39 14.75 5.68 -13.37
N CYS A 40 14.27 6.03 -12.18
CA CYS A 40 13.49 5.11 -11.35
C CYS A 40 12.05 4.92 -11.82
N GLU A 41 11.55 5.68 -12.80
CA GLU A 41 10.23 5.53 -13.44
C GLU A 41 9.08 5.35 -12.42
N TYR A 42 9.08 6.14 -11.35
CA TYR A 42 8.15 5.97 -10.25
C TYR A 42 6.67 6.17 -10.64
N GLY A 43 5.87 5.17 -10.35
CA GLY A 43 4.41 5.19 -10.43
C GLY A 43 3.76 4.82 -9.09
N TYR A 44 2.43 4.71 -9.06
CA TYR A 44 1.72 4.27 -7.88
C TYR A 44 2.12 2.84 -7.50
N ARG A 45 2.83 2.70 -6.38
CA ARG A 45 3.39 1.42 -5.90
C ARG A 45 4.21 0.69 -6.95
N ASN A 46 4.87 1.44 -7.83
CA ASN A 46 5.68 0.92 -8.93
C ASN A 46 6.96 1.73 -9.12
N SER A 47 7.96 1.07 -9.70
CA SER A 47 9.23 1.66 -10.09
C SER A 47 9.90 0.82 -11.19
N TYR A 48 10.97 1.34 -11.78
CA TYR A 48 11.89 0.61 -12.65
C TYR A 48 12.25 -0.78 -12.12
N PHE A 49 12.51 -0.87 -10.81
CA PHE A 49 12.97 -2.09 -10.13
C PHE A 49 11.88 -3.17 -9.97
N LYS A 50 10.62 -2.86 -10.25
CA LYS A 50 9.50 -3.82 -10.26
C LYS A 50 9.12 -4.29 -11.66
N ASN A 51 9.66 -3.69 -12.68
CA ASN A 51 9.33 -4.03 -14.05
C ASN A 51 10.08 -5.32 -14.45
N GLU A 52 9.32 -6.37 -14.76
CA GLU A 52 9.86 -7.68 -15.14
C GLU A 52 10.64 -7.66 -16.46
N HIS A 53 10.49 -6.60 -17.28
CA HIS A 53 11.25 -6.41 -18.51
C HIS A 53 12.63 -5.79 -18.28
N HIS A 54 12.92 -5.35 -17.05
CA HIS A 54 14.24 -4.82 -16.69
C HIS A 54 15.05 -5.88 -15.97
N ASP A 55 16.37 -5.77 -16.09
CA ASP A 55 17.29 -6.62 -15.34
C ASP A 55 17.03 -6.50 -13.83
N PRO A 56 17.12 -7.60 -13.08
CA PRO A 56 16.96 -7.57 -11.64
C PRO A 56 18.11 -6.83 -10.97
N HIS A 57 17.78 -5.95 -10.02
CA HIS A 57 18.74 -5.14 -9.27
C HIS A 57 18.61 -5.31 -7.77
N ILE A 58 19.74 -5.25 -7.07
CA ILE A 58 19.81 -5.15 -5.60
C ILE A 58 20.09 -3.72 -5.23
N ILE A 59 19.13 -3.02 -4.63
CA ILE A 59 19.28 -1.66 -4.13
C ILE A 59 20.13 -1.69 -2.87
N THR A 60 21.21 -0.90 -2.84
CA THR A 60 22.12 -0.79 -1.71
C THR A 60 21.98 0.52 -0.95
N TYR A 61 21.79 1.63 -1.66
CA TYR A 61 21.65 2.96 -1.06
C TYR A 61 20.55 3.75 -1.74
N ILE A 62 19.91 4.61 -0.97
CA ILE A 62 19.03 5.67 -1.47
C ILE A 62 19.50 6.99 -0.88
N THR A 63 19.59 8.01 -1.73
CA THR A 63 19.86 9.39 -1.31
C THR A 63 18.57 10.17 -1.29
N LEU A 64 18.29 10.80 -0.15
CA LEU A 64 17.08 11.63 0.04
C LEU A 64 17.48 13.11 0.08
N ARG A 65 16.74 13.95 -0.63
CA ARG A 65 16.84 15.40 -0.54
C ARG A 65 15.70 15.91 0.34
N LEU A 66 16.05 16.36 1.54
CA LEU A 66 15.11 16.87 2.52
C LEU A 66 15.22 18.40 2.62
N SER A 67 14.07 19.08 2.76
CA SER A 67 14.02 20.53 2.99
C SER A 67 14.26 20.84 4.47
N LYS A 68 15.07 21.87 4.76
CA LYS A 68 15.19 22.42 6.11
C LYS A 68 13.98 23.25 6.51
N ASN A 69 13.20 23.75 5.53
CA ASN A 69 11.96 24.47 5.72
C ASN A 69 10.83 23.73 4.99
N PRO A 70 10.33 22.60 5.54
CA PRO A 70 9.33 21.80 4.87
C PRO A 70 7.97 22.49 4.87
N GLY A 71 7.28 22.46 3.73
CA GLY A 71 5.84 22.72 3.69
C GLY A 71 5.10 21.48 4.22
N PHE A 72 4.08 21.70 5.07
CA PHE A 72 3.32 20.60 5.63
C PHE A 72 2.09 20.26 4.77
N SER A 73 2.05 19.04 4.21
CA SER A 73 0.87 18.50 3.54
C SER A 73 0.03 17.69 4.55
N VAL A 74 -0.90 18.38 5.22
CA VAL A 74 -1.69 17.79 6.32
C VAL A 74 -3.15 17.50 5.97
N ASN A 75 -3.53 17.68 4.70
CA ASN A 75 -4.93 17.58 4.26
C ASN A 75 -5.39 16.13 3.95
N TYR A 76 -4.59 15.12 4.27
CA TYR A 76 -4.88 13.74 3.92
C TYR A 76 -5.59 12.99 5.05
N GLY A 77 -6.75 12.43 4.75
CA GLY A 77 -7.51 11.59 5.67
C GLY A 77 -7.79 12.25 7.03
N ASN A 78 -7.62 11.50 8.10
CA ASN A 78 -7.89 11.96 9.47
C ASN A 78 -6.73 12.78 10.08
N LEU A 79 -5.64 13.03 9.32
CA LEU A 79 -4.47 13.74 9.86
C LEU A 79 -4.82 15.18 10.26
N LYS A 80 -5.60 15.86 9.42
CA LYS A 80 -6.04 17.23 9.72
C LYS A 80 -6.87 17.29 11.02
N GLU A 81 -7.79 16.35 11.19
CA GLU A 81 -8.63 16.25 12.39
C GLU A 81 -7.79 15.94 13.63
N GLU A 82 -6.88 14.97 13.54
CA GLU A 82 -5.99 14.63 14.65
C GLU A 82 -5.11 15.79 15.06
N LEU A 83 -4.61 16.57 14.11
CA LEU A 83 -3.77 17.75 14.37
C LEU A 83 -4.50 18.88 15.08
N THR A 84 -5.82 18.95 15.05
CA THR A 84 -6.56 19.97 15.83
C THR A 84 -6.41 19.81 17.34
N LYS A 85 -5.93 18.65 17.80
CA LYS A 85 -5.68 18.37 19.23
C LYS A 85 -4.35 18.93 19.73
N TYR A 86 -3.52 19.45 18.84
CA TYR A 86 -2.20 20.02 19.16
C TYR A 86 -2.22 21.54 19.05
N PRO A 87 -1.45 22.25 19.89
CA PRO A 87 -1.45 23.72 19.91
C PRO A 87 -0.90 24.36 18.62
N GLU A 88 0.02 23.64 17.95
CA GLU A 88 0.62 24.08 16.68
C GLU A 88 0.99 22.89 15.80
N VAL A 89 1.16 23.13 14.50
CA VAL A 89 1.55 22.11 13.52
C VAL A 89 3.06 22.21 13.31
N THR A 90 3.78 21.25 13.87
CA THR A 90 5.24 21.06 13.72
C THR A 90 5.55 19.66 13.16
N LEU A 91 6.81 19.39 12.83
CA LEU A 91 7.23 18.04 12.44
C LEU A 91 6.95 17.01 13.55
N GLU A 92 7.18 17.40 14.80
CA GLU A 92 6.94 16.56 15.97
C GLU A 92 5.46 16.23 16.13
N THR A 93 4.58 17.25 16.08
CA THR A 93 3.13 17.05 16.24
C THR A 93 2.53 16.29 15.07
N ILE A 94 3.02 16.49 13.84
CA ILE A 94 2.64 15.64 12.67
C ILE A 94 3.05 14.20 12.90
N ARG A 95 4.28 13.94 13.35
CA ARG A 95 4.76 12.58 13.65
C ARG A 95 3.91 11.92 14.72
N GLU A 96 3.59 12.62 15.80
CA GLU A 96 2.76 12.12 16.90
C GLU A 96 1.33 11.80 16.44
N ALA A 97 0.72 12.69 15.67
CA ALA A 97 -0.60 12.49 15.07
C ALA A 97 -0.62 11.26 14.16
N VAL A 98 0.39 11.08 13.30
CA VAL A 98 0.52 9.90 12.44
C VAL A 98 0.67 8.62 13.27
N ILE A 99 1.49 8.62 14.31
CA ILE A 99 1.67 7.46 15.21
C ILE A 99 0.33 7.12 15.87
N THR A 100 -0.39 8.11 16.39
CA THR A 100 -1.69 7.92 17.04
C THR A 100 -2.70 7.31 16.09
N ILE A 101 -2.86 7.86 14.89
CA ILE A 101 -3.76 7.32 13.85
C ILE A 101 -3.39 5.88 13.49
N ARG A 102 -2.10 5.58 13.35
CA ARG A 102 -1.64 4.23 13.01
C ARG A 102 -1.94 3.23 14.11
N ARG A 103 -1.68 3.58 15.37
CA ARG A 103 -1.99 2.72 16.52
C ARG A 103 -3.49 2.43 16.66
N GLN A 104 -4.35 3.38 16.28
CA GLN A 104 -5.79 3.17 16.29
C GLN A 104 -6.29 2.23 15.18
N LYS A 105 -5.61 2.23 14.02
CA LYS A 105 -6.06 1.53 12.81
C LYS A 105 -5.34 0.22 12.51
N LEU A 106 -4.12 0.06 12.98
CA LEU A 106 -3.27 -1.09 12.65
C LEU A 106 -2.98 -1.92 13.90
N PRO A 107 -2.91 -3.24 13.77
CA PRO A 107 -2.46 -4.08 14.89
C PRO A 107 -0.98 -3.86 15.16
N ASP A 108 -0.60 -3.93 16.44
CA ASP A 108 0.80 -3.96 16.84
C ASP A 108 1.40 -5.32 16.45
N PRO A 109 2.45 -5.37 15.62
CA PRO A 109 3.04 -6.65 15.18
C PRO A 109 3.71 -7.44 16.31
N GLU A 110 4.08 -6.79 17.42
CA GLU A 110 4.60 -7.47 18.63
C GLU A 110 3.49 -8.22 19.37
N VAL A 111 2.23 -7.81 19.20
CA VAL A 111 1.06 -8.42 19.87
C VAL A 111 0.32 -9.34 18.93
N LEU A 112 0.16 -8.94 17.66
CA LEU A 112 -0.62 -9.68 16.67
C LEU A 112 0.14 -9.69 15.34
N GLY A 113 0.70 -10.84 14.99
CA GLY A 113 1.47 -11.04 13.76
C GLY A 113 0.66 -10.63 12.54
N ASN A 114 1.25 -9.83 11.65
CA ASN A 114 0.59 -9.39 10.42
C ASN A 114 1.61 -8.99 9.35
N ALA A 115 1.16 -8.88 8.10
CA ALA A 115 1.97 -8.47 6.97
C ALA A 115 1.68 -7.00 6.52
N GLY A 116 1.04 -6.20 7.38
CA GLY A 116 0.58 -4.85 7.03
C GLY A 116 -0.57 -4.87 6.03
N SER A 117 -0.67 -3.83 5.19
CA SER A 117 -1.68 -3.81 4.11
C SER A 117 -1.32 -4.85 3.06
N PHE A 118 -2.15 -5.87 2.90
CA PHE A 118 -1.89 -6.99 2.00
C PHE A 118 -2.22 -6.67 0.54
N PHE A 119 -3.25 -5.86 0.29
CA PHE A 119 -3.71 -5.51 -1.06
C PHE A 119 -3.46 -4.05 -1.40
N MET A 120 -3.10 -3.80 -2.66
CA MET A 120 -3.06 -2.45 -3.25
C MET A 120 -4.47 -1.96 -3.56
N ASN A 121 -4.67 -0.65 -3.53
CA ASN A 121 -5.91 -0.06 -4.03
C ASN A 121 -5.93 -0.20 -5.55
N PRO A 122 -6.94 -0.88 -6.15
CA PRO A 122 -7.03 -1.04 -7.58
C PRO A 122 -7.28 0.29 -8.31
N ILE A 123 -6.73 0.38 -9.51
CA ILE A 123 -6.98 1.49 -10.44
C ILE A 123 -7.79 0.93 -11.61
N ILE A 124 -8.99 1.45 -11.79
CA ILE A 124 -9.95 1.04 -12.83
C ILE A 124 -10.24 2.19 -13.80
N THR A 125 -10.86 1.90 -14.94
CA THR A 125 -11.30 2.93 -15.87
C THR A 125 -12.46 3.74 -15.29
N ALA A 126 -12.58 5.00 -15.68
CA ALA A 126 -13.71 5.85 -15.30
C ALA A 126 -15.06 5.21 -15.73
N GLU A 127 -15.11 4.57 -16.91
CA GLU A 127 -16.31 3.87 -17.38
C GLU A 127 -16.72 2.73 -16.43
N HIS A 128 -15.76 1.90 -15.99
CA HIS A 128 -16.04 0.83 -15.04
C HIS A 128 -16.51 1.40 -13.69
N PHE A 129 -15.86 2.46 -13.22
CA PHE A 129 -16.26 3.13 -11.98
C PHE A 129 -17.70 3.67 -12.04
N GLU A 130 -18.11 4.31 -13.14
CA GLU A 130 -19.48 4.82 -13.30
C GLU A 130 -20.52 3.70 -13.32
N LYS A 131 -20.20 2.53 -13.86
CA LYS A 131 -21.06 1.34 -13.77
C LYS A 131 -21.22 0.86 -12.33
N LEU A 132 -20.09 0.79 -11.59
CA LEU A 132 -20.11 0.40 -10.18
C LEU A 132 -20.86 1.41 -9.32
N LYS A 133 -20.70 2.70 -9.55
CA LYS A 133 -21.33 3.77 -8.78
C LYS A 133 -22.85 3.73 -8.87
N LYS A 134 -23.41 3.27 -10.00
CA LYS A 134 -24.88 3.05 -10.14
C LYS A 134 -25.38 1.93 -9.24
N GLN A 135 -24.58 0.90 -8.99
CA GLN A 135 -24.93 -0.24 -8.14
C GLN A 135 -24.56 -0.01 -6.67
N PHE A 136 -23.48 0.75 -6.44
CA PHE A 136 -22.92 1.05 -5.13
C PHE A 136 -22.68 2.56 -5.01
N PRO A 137 -23.73 3.37 -4.75
CA PRO A 137 -23.62 4.84 -4.69
C PRO A 137 -22.58 5.36 -3.70
N GLU A 138 -22.33 4.61 -2.62
CA GLU A 138 -21.38 4.95 -1.55
C GLU A 138 -19.94 4.52 -1.86
N ILE A 139 -19.65 4.00 -3.07
CA ILE A 139 -18.27 3.58 -3.43
C ILE A 139 -17.31 4.76 -3.38
N PRO A 140 -16.28 4.73 -2.49
CA PRO A 140 -15.32 5.81 -2.42
C PRO A 140 -14.35 5.76 -3.59
N SER A 141 -13.83 6.92 -3.97
CA SER A 141 -12.89 7.03 -5.08
C SER A 141 -11.86 8.14 -4.86
N TYR A 142 -10.71 7.96 -5.49
CA TYR A 142 -9.65 8.96 -5.52
C TYR A 142 -9.16 9.14 -6.97
N PRO A 143 -8.75 10.36 -7.34
CA PRO A 143 -8.13 10.59 -8.64
C PRO A 143 -6.91 9.68 -8.84
N ALA A 144 -6.73 9.20 -10.07
CA ALA A 144 -5.53 8.48 -10.52
C ALA A 144 -5.00 9.20 -11.79
N SER A 145 -4.35 8.49 -12.69
CA SER A 145 -3.99 9.05 -14.01
C SER A 145 -5.24 9.36 -14.84
N GLU A 146 -5.05 10.12 -15.94
CA GLU A 146 -6.16 10.52 -16.81
C GLU A 146 -7.05 9.33 -17.21
N GLY A 147 -8.37 9.52 -17.13
CA GLY A 147 -9.37 8.49 -17.42
C GLY A 147 -9.41 7.30 -16.46
N LYS A 148 -8.68 7.36 -15.34
CA LYS A 148 -8.62 6.28 -14.34
C LYS A 148 -8.98 6.75 -12.94
N ILE A 149 -9.57 5.85 -12.18
CA ILE A 149 -10.04 6.07 -10.81
C ILE A 149 -9.42 5.00 -9.90
N LYS A 150 -8.91 5.42 -8.75
CA LYS A 150 -8.42 4.53 -7.70
C LYS A 150 -9.53 4.25 -6.69
N VAL A 151 -9.84 2.98 -6.46
CA VAL A 151 -10.86 2.54 -5.51
C VAL A 151 -10.19 1.93 -4.28
N PRO A 152 -10.61 2.27 -3.05
CA PRO A 152 -10.05 1.66 -1.84
C PRO A 152 -10.34 0.16 -1.75
N ALA A 153 -9.30 -0.67 -1.81
CA ALA A 153 -9.45 -2.12 -1.67
C ALA A 153 -10.05 -2.51 -0.31
N GLY A 154 -9.74 -1.77 0.75
CA GLY A 154 -10.33 -2.01 2.07
C GLY A 154 -11.85 -1.91 2.08
N TRP A 155 -12.43 -0.96 1.35
CA TRP A 155 -13.87 -0.84 1.20
C TRP A 155 -14.45 -2.02 0.42
N LEU A 156 -13.84 -2.44 -0.69
CA LEU A 156 -14.28 -3.59 -1.48
C LEU A 156 -14.31 -4.88 -0.64
N ILE A 157 -13.25 -5.10 0.14
CA ILE A 157 -13.12 -6.27 1.04
C ILE A 157 -14.18 -6.22 2.16
N GLU A 158 -14.42 -5.06 2.74
CA GLU A 158 -15.45 -4.84 3.75
C GLU A 158 -16.85 -5.12 3.19
N GLN A 159 -17.15 -4.64 1.98
CA GLN A 159 -18.42 -4.92 1.31
C GLN A 159 -18.63 -6.42 1.00
N CYS A 160 -17.55 -7.17 0.81
CA CYS A 160 -17.59 -8.64 0.68
C CYS A 160 -17.74 -9.36 2.03
N GLY A 161 -17.79 -8.63 3.15
CA GLY A 161 -18.03 -9.17 4.49
C GLY A 161 -16.83 -9.84 5.16
N PHE A 162 -15.62 -9.59 4.68
CA PHE A 162 -14.40 -10.19 5.26
C PHE A 162 -13.88 -9.45 6.48
N LYS A 163 -14.11 -8.13 6.61
CA LYS A 163 -13.60 -7.32 7.72
C LYS A 163 -14.04 -7.89 9.07
N GLY A 164 -13.07 -8.12 9.96
CA GLY A 164 -13.31 -8.69 11.30
C GLY A 164 -13.67 -10.19 11.29
N LYS A 165 -13.51 -10.89 10.17
CA LYS A 165 -13.78 -12.33 10.09
C LYS A 165 -12.51 -13.15 10.24
N ASN A 166 -12.67 -14.30 10.90
CA ASN A 166 -11.62 -15.30 11.07
C ASN A 166 -11.86 -16.48 10.14
N HIS A 167 -10.78 -16.96 9.54
CA HIS A 167 -10.73 -18.10 8.64
C HIS A 167 -9.68 -19.09 9.16
N GLY A 168 -10.06 -19.87 10.17
CA GLY A 168 -9.11 -20.72 10.90
C GLY A 168 -8.12 -19.87 11.69
N SER A 169 -6.83 -20.07 11.45
CA SER A 169 -5.70 -19.38 12.06
C SER A 169 -5.40 -17.99 11.44
N VAL A 170 -6.08 -17.64 10.33
CA VAL A 170 -5.94 -16.34 9.66
C VAL A 170 -7.16 -15.47 9.89
N GLY A 171 -6.97 -14.21 10.23
CA GLY A 171 -8.05 -13.23 10.37
C GLY A 171 -7.89 -12.04 9.41
N VAL A 172 -9.01 -11.37 9.13
CA VAL A 172 -9.02 -10.03 8.51
C VAL A 172 -9.26 -9.02 9.63
N TYR A 173 -8.31 -8.10 9.83
CA TYR A 173 -8.33 -7.22 10.98
C TYR A 173 -9.59 -6.34 11.06
N GLU A 174 -10.19 -6.26 12.23
CA GLU A 174 -11.49 -5.59 12.44
C GLU A 174 -11.48 -4.08 12.16
N LYS A 175 -10.33 -3.40 12.35
CA LYS A 175 -10.21 -1.96 12.14
C LYS A 175 -9.67 -1.59 10.75
N GLN A 176 -9.09 -2.58 10.03
CA GLN A 176 -8.52 -2.35 8.69
C GLN A 176 -8.59 -3.62 7.83
N ALA A 177 -9.56 -3.66 6.92
CA ALA A 177 -9.80 -4.83 6.07
C ALA A 177 -8.64 -5.21 5.12
N LEU A 178 -7.66 -4.31 4.93
CA LEU A 178 -6.45 -4.61 4.16
C LEU A 178 -5.44 -5.47 4.91
N VAL A 179 -5.57 -5.61 6.24
CA VAL A 179 -4.59 -6.28 7.08
C VAL A 179 -5.04 -7.70 7.39
N LEU A 180 -4.26 -8.67 6.89
CA LEU A 180 -4.38 -10.06 7.28
C LEU A 180 -3.54 -10.29 8.55
N VAL A 181 -4.13 -10.95 9.53
CA VAL A 181 -3.52 -11.20 10.84
C VAL A 181 -3.37 -12.70 11.08
N ASN A 182 -2.29 -13.05 11.77
CA ASN A 182 -2.04 -14.40 12.26
C ASN A 182 -2.63 -14.52 13.67
N LEU A 183 -3.66 -15.34 13.83
CA LEU A 183 -4.37 -15.55 15.11
C LEU A 183 -3.74 -16.67 15.96
N GLY A 184 -2.65 -17.27 15.48
CA GLY A 184 -1.95 -18.38 16.13
C GLY A 184 -0.85 -18.91 15.23
N ASP A 185 -0.94 -20.18 14.87
CA ASP A 185 0.08 -20.88 14.08
C ASP A 185 -0.20 -20.86 12.57
N ALA A 186 -0.73 -19.75 12.03
CA ALA A 186 -1.04 -19.65 10.60
C ALA A 186 0.21 -19.80 9.75
N ARG A 187 0.12 -20.68 8.76
CA ARG A 187 1.16 -20.90 7.76
C ARG A 187 0.96 -19.93 6.58
N GLY A 188 2.02 -19.73 5.80
CA GLY A 188 1.98 -18.86 4.63
C GLY A 188 0.96 -19.28 3.57
N ASP A 189 0.77 -20.60 3.38
CA ASP A 189 -0.22 -21.17 2.46
C ASP A 189 -1.67 -20.88 2.92
N GLU A 190 -1.96 -20.92 4.22
CA GLU A 190 -3.27 -20.56 4.77
C GLU A 190 -3.58 -19.05 4.56
N ILE A 191 -2.57 -18.20 4.74
CA ILE A 191 -2.70 -16.76 4.44
C ILE A 191 -2.97 -16.54 2.95
N ALA A 192 -2.27 -17.29 2.07
CA ALA A 192 -2.47 -17.23 0.63
C ALA A 192 -3.89 -17.67 0.22
N LEU A 193 -4.43 -18.74 0.82
CA LEU A 193 -5.80 -19.20 0.59
C LEU A 193 -6.85 -18.16 0.99
N VAL A 194 -6.67 -17.50 2.14
CA VAL A 194 -7.59 -16.42 2.56
C VAL A 194 -7.48 -15.22 1.61
N ALA A 195 -6.28 -14.85 1.21
CA ALA A 195 -6.06 -13.79 0.24
C ALA A 195 -6.73 -14.09 -1.11
N GLU A 196 -6.65 -15.33 -1.60
CA GLU A 196 -7.30 -15.77 -2.84
C GLU A 196 -8.84 -15.77 -2.72
N SER A 197 -9.36 -16.19 -1.58
CA SER A 197 -10.80 -16.11 -1.29
C SER A 197 -11.30 -14.66 -1.34
N ILE A 198 -10.54 -13.72 -0.80
CA ILE A 198 -10.84 -12.28 -0.88
C ILE A 198 -10.80 -11.79 -2.33
N ARG A 199 -9.74 -12.16 -3.10
CA ARG A 199 -9.61 -11.78 -4.51
C ARG A 199 -10.82 -12.25 -5.32
N THR A 200 -11.19 -13.51 -5.18
CA THR A 200 -12.34 -14.11 -5.87
C THR A 200 -13.63 -13.39 -5.51
N ALA A 201 -13.91 -13.18 -4.23
CA ALA A 201 -15.14 -12.51 -3.80
C ALA A 201 -15.23 -11.07 -4.31
N VAL A 202 -14.14 -10.31 -4.31
CA VAL A 202 -14.10 -8.94 -4.84
C VAL A 202 -14.26 -8.95 -6.36
N LYS A 203 -13.62 -9.88 -7.07
CA LYS A 203 -13.75 -10.04 -8.51
C LYS A 203 -15.19 -10.37 -8.90
N ASP A 204 -15.81 -11.33 -8.24
CA ASP A 204 -17.18 -11.77 -8.54
C ASP A 204 -18.20 -10.66 -8.28
N ARG A 205 -18.00 -9.87 -7.22
CA ARG A 205 -18.94 -8.82 -6.83
C ARG A 205 -18.79 -7.52 -7.61
N PHE A 206 -17.56 -7.13 -7.93
CA PHE A 206 -17.24 -5.81 -8.50
C PHE A 206 -16.57 -5.86 -9.88
N GLY A 207 -16.21 -7.04 -10.38
CA GLY A 207 -15.40 -7.18 -11.59
C GLY A 207 -14.00 -6.58 -11.46
N ILE A 208 -13.52 -6.39 -10.21
CA ILE A 208 -12.20 -5.84 -9.88
C ILE A 208 -11.35 -6.96 -9.30
N GLU A 209 -10.15 -7.13 -9.81
CA GLU A 209 -9.18 -8.08 -9.27
C GLU A 209 -8.16 -7.35 -8.40
N PRO A 210 -8.24 -7.46 -7.05
CA PRO A 210 -7.26 -6.85 -6.16
C PRO A 210 -5.88 -7.49 -6.36
N VAL A 211 -4.84 -6.65 -6.37
CA VAL A 211 -3.45 -7.10 -6.48
C VAL A 211 -2.81 -7.04 -5.10
N SER A 212 -2.13 -8.11 -4.69
CA SER A 212 -1.35 -8.12 -3.46
C SER A 212 -0.07 -7.30 -3.62
N TYR A 213 0.42 -6.70 -2.53
CA TYR A 213 1.73 -6.03 -2.52
C TYR A 213 2.87 -7.02 -2.73
N THR A 214 2.70 -8.24 -2.25
CA THR A 214 3.66 -9.33 -2.35
C THR A 214 3.20 -10.30 -3.42
N HIS A 215 4.07 -10.62 -4.38
CA HIS A 215 3.83 -11.74 -5.27
C HIS A 215 4.03 -13.00 -4.44
N LEU A 216 2.93 -13.64 -4.06
CA LEU A 216 2.97 -14.99 -3.51
C LEU A 216 3.33 -15.91 -4.67
N ARG A 217 4.62 -16.18 -4.85
CA ARG A 217 5.04 -17.31 -5.68
C ARG A 217 4.65 -18.57 -4.91
N ALA A 218 3.76 -19.38 -5.48
CA ALA A 218 3.66 -20.76 -5.08
C ALA A 218 5.06 -21.35 -5.26
N HIS A 219 5.70 -21.77 -4.18
CA HIS A 219 6.85 -22.65 -4.29
C HIS A 219 6.29 -23.96 -4.84
N GLU A 220 6.57 -24.23 -6.10
CA GLU A 220 6.46 -25.56 -6.65
C GLU A 220 7.45 -26.41 -5.83
N THR A 221 6.90 -27.25 -4.96
CA THR A 221 7.64 -28.33 -4.27
C THR A 221 7.90 -29.46 -5.23
#